data_2afb5b212926cef8f1cbebbbfc93ba2b
#
_entry.id   2afb5b212926cef8f1cbebbbfc93ba2b
#
_cell.length_a   1.000
_cell.length_b   1.000
_cell.length_c   1.000
_cell.angle_alpha   90.00
_cell.angle_beta   90.00
_cell.angle_gamma   90.00
#
_symmetry.space_group_name_H-M   'P 1'
#
loop_
_entity.id
_entity.type
_entity.pdbx_description
1 polymer ?
#
loop_
_entity_poly.entity_id
_entity_poly.type
_entity_poly.pdbx_seq_one_letter_code
_entity_poly.pdbx_strand_id
1 'polypeptide(L)'
;ALAENTAVVVGDDAHLVHYRLSDGANNALTVKLGKNASYDLVTVHLGSGKLSVYADLAGEGCFCRSDAVYALNGDERAEIKTDFRHNADKTTSRQLVKGAVGGHAKAVFDGGILIPYNKKAIDGAQQHRALLLSKTAEVKAVPKLEIYADDVKCAHGSAIGTLNKDQLFYLQTRGIDEAQARRILTAAFLNEVLDTIDIPELRDEWGRLIGLKNDD
;
A
#
# COMPACT_ATOMS: atom_id res chain seq x y z
N ALA A 1 -6.39 -13.53 17.05
CA ALA A 1 -5.35 -12.51 16.97
C ALA A 1 -5.83 -11.27 17.70
N LEU A 2 -4.99 -10.66 18.52
CA LEU A 2 -5.29 -9.40 19.21
C LEU A 2 -5.21 -8.27 18.17
N ALA A 3 -6.17 -7.34 18.17
CA ALA A 3 -6.10 -6.16 17.32
C ALA A 3 -5.00 -5.22 17.87
N GLU A 4 -4.07 -4.84 17.02
CA GLU A 4 -3.04 -3.85 17.36
C GLU A 4 -3.47 -2.47 16.86
N ASN A 5 -3.58 -1.53 17.81
CA ASN A 5 -3.86 -0.13 17.51
C ASN A 5 -2.64 0.71 17.86
N THR A 6 -2.04 1.34 16.87
CA THR A 6 -0.89 2.23 17.04
C THR A 6 -1.31 3.65 16.72
N ALA A 7 -0.89 4.61 17.56
CA ALA A 7 -1.04 6.03 17.29
C ALA A 7 0.34 6.69 17.18
N VAL A 8 0.53 7.49 16.14
CA VAL A 8 1.76 8.23 15.86
C VAL A 8 1.42 9.71 15.73
N VAL A 9 2.17 10.55 16.42
CA VAL A 9 2.11 12.00 16.25
C VAL A 9 3.48 12.49 15.79
N VAL A 10 3.52 13.09 14.60
CA VAL A 10 4.73 13.70 14.07
C VAL A 10 4.63 15.20 14.34
N GLY A 11 5.52 15.72 15.19
CA GLY A 11 5.54 17.14 15.57
C GLY A 11 5.89 18.07 14.40
N ASP A 12 5.80 19.38 14.64
CA ASP A 12 6.14 20.38 13.63
C ASP A 12 7.59 20.23 13.16
N ASP A 13 7.80 20.42 11.85
CA ASP A 13 9.10 20.34 11.17
C ASP A 13 9.84 18.99 11.34
N ALA A 14 9.18 17.96 11.88
CA ALA A 14 9.75 16.62 12.09
C ALA A 14 9.58 15.72 10.88
N HIS A 15 10.52 14.79 10.69
CA HIS A 15 10.46 13.73 9.70
C HIS A 15 10.54 12.36 10.37
N LEU A 16 9.64 11.44 9.96
CA LEU A 16 9.61 10.08 10.47
C LEU A 16 9.43 9.08 9.32
N VAL A 17 10.34 8.11 9.23
CA VAL A 17 10.18 6.91 8.40
C VAL A 17 9.76 5.75 9.28
N HIS A 18 8.70 5.05 8.88
CA HIS A 18 8.10 3.97 9.65
C HIS A 18 7.93 2.72 8.79
N TYR A 19 8.60 1.64 9.14
CA TYR A 19 8.46 0.34 8.53
C TYR A 19 7.58 -0.55 9.40
N ARG A 20 6.55 -1.18 8.81
CA ARG A 20 5.56 -1.96 9.56
C ARG A 20 5.27 -3.29 8.89
N LEU A 21 5.39 -4.36 9.65
CA LEU A 21 4.92 -5.69 9.27
C LEU A 21 3.59 -5.98 9.98
N SER A 22 2.59 -6.42 9.22
CA SER A 22 1.27 -6.84 9.70
C SER A 22 1.05 -8.29 9.29
N ASP A 23 1.09 -9.20 10.26
CA ASP A 23 0.98 -10.64 10.04
C ASP A 23 -0.34 -11.17 10.61
N GLY A 24 -1.30 -11.41 9.71
CA GLY A 24 -2.55 -12.14 10.01
C GLY A 24 -3.46 -11.55 11.09
N ALA A 25 -3.26 -10.31 11.50
CA ALA A 25 -4.02 -9.65 12.56
C ALA A 25 -4.81 -8.43 12.04
N ASN A 26 -5.77 -7.97 12.85
CA ASN A 26 -6.40 -6.69 12.61
C ASN A 26 -5.51 -5.57 13.17
N ASN A 27 -4.92 -4.79 12.28
CA ASN A 27 -4.00 -3.73 12.64
C ASN A 27 -4.55 -2.37 12.21
N ALA A 28 -4.57 -1.41 13.14
CA ALA A 28 -4.90 -0.03 12.84
C ALA A 28 -3.74 0.90 13.22
N LEU A 29 -3.44 1.82 12.33
CA LEU A 29 -2.47 2.90 12.54
C LEU A 29 -3.19 4.22 12.35
N THR A 30 -3.10 5.09 13.33
CA THR A 30 -3.58 6.47 13.24
C THR A 30 -2.36 7.40 13.30
N VAL A 31 -2.24 8.27 12.32
CA VAL A 31 -1.14 9.23 12.22
C VAL A 31 -1.69 10.64 12.24
N LYS A 32 -1.08 11.53 13.03
CA LYS A 32 -1.37 12.95 13.01
C LYS A 32 -0.09 13.74 12.74
N LEU A 33 -0.16 14.66 11.77
CA LEU A 33 0.99 15.42 11.28
C LEU A 33 0.85 16.89 11.67
N GLY A 34 1.91 17.42 12.28
CA GLY A 34 2.09 18.83 12.57
C GLY A 34 2.51 19.65 11.34
N LYS A 35 2.78 20.93 11.55
CA LYS A 35 3.19 21.88 10.50
C LYS A 35 4.52 21.44 9.88
N ASN A 36 4.58 21.45 8.53
CA ASN A 36 5.75 21.02 7.74
C ASN A 36 6.26 19.61 8.10
N ALA A 37 5.49 18.80 8.84
CA ALA A 37 5.89 17.44 9.18
C ALA A 37 5.91 16.54 7.96
N SER A 38 6.83 15.58 7.92
CA SER A 38 6.91 14.56 6.87
C SER A 38 6.84 13.16 7.47
N TYR A 39 5.99 12.32 6.90
CA TYR A 39 5.83 10.94 7.33
C TYR A 39 5.84 9.99 6.14
N ASP A 40 6.78 9.05 6.16
CA ASP A 40 6.91 7.99 5.17
C ASP A 40 6.64 6.64 5.82
N LEU A 41 5.56 5.97 5.40
CA LEU A 41 5.15 4.66 5.87
C LEU A 41 5.33 3.62 4.77
N VAL A 42 6.00 2.52 5.08
CA VAL A 42 5.99 1.31 4.26
C VAL A 42 5.42 0.16 5.09
N THR A 43 4.37 -0.48 4.57
CA THR A 43 3.71 -1.60 5.27
C THR A 43 3.73 -2.85 4.39
N VAL A 44 4.06 -3.99 5.00
CA VAL A 44 3.79 -5.32 4.43
C VAL A 44 2.69 -5.99 5.24
N HIS A 45 1.63 -6.43 4.56
CA HIS A 45 0.54 -7.17 5.17
C HIS A 45 0.48 -8.59 4.61
N LEU A 46 0.53 -9.57 5.49
CA LEU A 46 0.51 -11.00 5.17
C LEU A 46 -0.72 -11.66 5.78
N GLY A 47 -1.26 -12.64 5.08
CA GLY A 47 -2.33 -13.48 5.59
C GLY A 47 -3.68 -12.77 5.74
N SER A 48 -4.58 -13.45 6.47
CA SER A 48 -5.94 -12.93 6.68
C SER A 48 -5.97 -11.85 7.74
N GLY A 49 -6.74 -10.79 7.52
CA GLY A 49 -6.91 -9.74 8.52
C GLY A 49 -7.26 -8.39 7.92
N LYS A 50 -7.20 -7.37 8.76
CA LYS A 50 -7.49 -5.99 8.36
C LYS A 50 -6.32 -5.07 8.67
N LEU A 51 -5.81 -4.42 7.63
CA LEU A 51 -4.88 -3.31 7.76
C LEU A 51 -5.64 -2.00 7.58
N SER A 52 -5.58 -1.12 8.59
CA SER A 52 -6.19 0.22 8.50
C SER A 52 -5.14 1.29 8.75
N VAL A 53 -5.09 2.30 7.88
CA VAL A 53 -4.21 3.47 8.03
C VAL A 53 -5.06 4.73 7.93
N TYR A 54 -5.08 5.49 9.01
CA TYR A 54 -5.77 6.77 9.10
C TYR A 54 -4.73 7.88 9.25
N ALA A 55 -4.71 8.84 8.34
CA ALA A 55 -3.78 9.96 8.39
C ALA A 55 -4.53 11.28 8.47
N ASP A 56 -4.25 12.04 9.54
CA ASP A 56 -4.72 13.41 9.74
C ASP A 56 -3.59 14.39 9.38
N LEU A 57 -3.70 15.01 8.20
CA LEU A 57 -2.79 16.04 7.73
C LEU A 57 -3.23 17.37 8.33
N ALA A 58 -2.99 17.55 9.64
CA ALA A 58 -3.51 18.63 10.47
C ALA A 58 -2.65 19.90 10.43
N GLY A 59 -1.37 19.80 10.09
CA GLY A 59 -0.44 20.94 10.01
C GLY A 59 -0.26 21.43 8.58
N GLU A 60 -0.21 22.75 8.40
CA GLU A 60 0.05 23.38 7.09
C GLU A 60 1.39 22.89 6.52
N GLY A 61 1.42 22.55 5.22
CA GLY A 61 2.64 22.13 4.51
C GLY A 61 3.10 20.70 4.81
N CYS A 62 2.36 19.91 5.57
CA CYS A 62 2.79 18.55 5.88
C CYS A 62 2.67 17.60 4.69
N PHE A 63 3.48 16.56 4.72
CA PHE A 63 3.57 15.51 3.70
C PHE A 63 3.36 14.13 4.33
N CYS A 64 2.55 13.29 3.68
CA CYS A 64 2.35 11.91 4.09
C CYS A 64 2.46 10.96 2.89
N ARG A 65 3.42 10.04 2.92
CA ARG A 65 3.48 8.91 2.00
C ARG A 65 3.12 7.61 2.73
N SER A 66 2.29 6.78 2.12
CA SER A 66 1.94 5.47 2.63
C SER A 66 1.94 4.46 1.51
N ASP A 67 2.98 3.67 1.47
CA ASP A 67 3.15 2.59 0.51
C ASP A 67 2.88 1.26 1.21
N ALA A 68 2.13 0.37 0.56
CA ALA A 68 1.79 -0.92 1.15
C ALA A 68 1.87 -2.06 0.13
N VAL A 69 2.33 -3.21 0.60
CA VAL A 69 2.24 -4.49 -0.11
C VAL A 69 1.35 -5.43 0.68
N TYR A 70 0.47 -6.15 0.00
CA TYR A 70 -0.21 -7.31 0.57
C TYR A 70 -0.04 -8.54 -0.33
N ALA A 71 0.21 -9.69 0.30
CA ALA A 71 0.35 -10.97 -0.38
C ALA A 71 -0.57 -11.99 0.29
N LEU A 72 -1.48 -12.58 -0.50
CA LEU A 72 -2.49 -13.51 -0.02
C LEU A 72 -2.50 -14.77 -0.88
N ASN A 73 -2.72 -15.92 -0.25
CA ASN A 73 -2.82 -17.20 -0.94
C ASN A 73 -3.84 -18.13 -0.24
N GLY A 74 -4.11 -19.30 -0.84
CA GLY A 74 -5.07 -20.27 -0.29
C GLY A 74 -6.47 -19.67 -0.16
N ASP A 75 -7.05 -19.70 1.04
CA ASP A 75 -8.38 -19.17 1.36
C ASP A 75 -8.34 -17.87 2.18
N GLU A 76 -7.20 -17.19 2.19
CA GLU A 76 -6.97 -15.98 2.97
C GLU A 76 -7.89 -14.83 2.54
N ARG A 77 -8.25 -13.97 3.52
CA ARG A 77 -9.12 -12.82 3.31
C ARG A 77 -8.55 -11.59 4.00
N ALA A 78 -8.30 -10.54 3.26
CA ALA A 78 -7.80 -9.29 3.83
C ALA A 78 -8.61 -8.08 3.38
N GLU A 79 -8.69 -7.09 4.28
CA GLU A 79 -9.21 -5.75 4.01
C GLU A 79 -8.09 -4.74 4.23
N ILE A 80 -7.77 -3.98 3.20
CA ILE A 80 -6.79 -2.90 3.25
C ILE A 80 -7.55 -1.59 3.18
N LYS A 81 -7.55 -0.84 4.29
CA LYS A 81 -8.27 0.43 4.39
C LYS A 81 -7.31 1.60 4.58
N THR A 82 -7.51 2.66 3.82
CA THR A 82 -6.81 3.94 4.01
C THR A 82 -7.83 5.07 4.09
N ASP A 83 -7.62 6.04 4.99
CA ASP A 83 -8.44 7.25 5.12
C ASP A 83 -7.49 8.43 5.41
N PHE A 84 -7.30 9.28 4.41
CA PHE A 84 -6.38 10.42 4.47
C PHE A 84 -7.17 11.71 4.45
N ARG A 85 -7.02 12.52 5.50
CA ARG A 85 -7.77 13.77 5.68
C ARG A 85 -6.84 14.98 5.62
N HIS A 86 -7.06 15.82 4.64
CA HIS A 86 -6.31 17.06 4.43
C HIS A 86 -6.96 18.22 5.22
N ASN A 87 -6.71 18.26 6.54
CA ASN A 87 -7.30 19.22 7.45
C ASN A 87 -6.58 20.57 7.52
N ALA A 88 -5.45 20.73 6.82
CA ALA A 88 -4.70 21.98 6.70
C ALA A 88 -4.38 22.31 5.24
N ASP A 89 -3.97 23.56 4.97
CA ASP A 89 -3.58 24.02 3.65
C ASP A 89 -2.20 23.51 3.24
N LYS A 90 -1.90 23.48 1.94
CA LYS A 90 -0.61 23.09 1.33
C LYS A 90 -0.17 21.68 1.68
N THR A 91 -1.11 20.80 2.00
CA THR A 91 -0.79 19.42 2.39
C THR A 91 -0.71 18.49 1.19
N THR A 92 0.20 17.52 1.28
CA THR A 92 0.43 16.54 0.22
C THR A 92 0.31 15.13 0.74
N SER A 93 -0.41 14.25 0.01
CA SER A 93 -0.42 12.82 0.28
C SER A 93 -0.12 11.97 -0.95
N ARG A 94 0.58 10.85 -0.74
CA ARG A 94 0.88 9.85 -1.76
C ARG A 94 0.58 8.47 -1.18
N GLN A 95 -0.22 7.70 -1.89
CA GLN A 95 -0.57 6.34 -1.49
C GLN A 95 -0.35 5.39 -2.66
N LEU A 96 0.44 4.34 -2.44
CA LEU A 96 0.63 3.25 -3.37
C LEU A 96 0.38 1.92 -2.66
N VAL A 97 -0.68 1.22 -3.05
CA VAL A 97 -1.01 -0.10 -2.50
C VAL A 97 -0.88 -1.15 -3.60
N LYS A 98 -0.04 -2.14 -3.40
CA LYS A 98 0.16 -3.24 -4.34
C LYS A 98 -0.19 -4.57 -3.73
N GLY A 99 -0.91 -5.41 -4.48
CA GLY A 99 -1.34 -6.71 -4.01
C GLY A 99 -1.01 -7.85 -4.97
N ALA A 100 -0.71 -9.02 -4.42
CA ALA A 100 -0.64 -10.28 -5.16
C ALA A 100 -1.55 -11.29 -4.47
N VAL A 101 -2.52 -11.85 -5.22
CA VAL A 101 -3.57 -12.70 -4.65
C VAL A 101 -3.66 -13.99 -5.44
N GLY A 102 -3.39 -15.12 -4.77
CA GLY A 102 -3.42 -16.46 -5.32
C GLY A 102 -4.46 -17.38 -4.69
N GLY A 103 -4.55 -18.62 -5.14
CA GLY A 103 -5.51 -19.61 -4.63
C GLY A 103 -6.96 -19.14 -4.76
N HIS A 104 -7.73 -19.23 -3.70
CA HIS A 104 -9.09 -18.73 -3.54
C HIS A 104 -9.15 -17.48 -2.66
N ALA A 105 -8.00 -16.84 -2.43
CA ALA A 105 -7.90 -15.70 -1.54
C ALA A 105 -8.66 -14.49 -2.08
N LYS A 106 -9.12 -13.64 -1.15
CA LYS A 106 -9.94 -12.47 -1.45
C LYS A 106 -9.39 -11.24 -0.75
N ALA A 107 -9.20 -10.16 -1.48
CA ALA A 107 -8.79 -8.88 -0.94
C ALA A 107 -9.85 -7.79 -1.21
N VAL A 108 -10.01 -6.88 -0.26
CA VAL A 108 -10.78 -5.64 -0.44
C VAL A 108 -9.85 -4.46 -0.14
N PHE A 109 -9.71 -3.56 -1.10
CA PHE A 109 -9.10 -2.26 -0.89
C PHE A 109 -10.19 -1.20 -0.77
N ASP A 110 -10.24 -0.50 0.35
CA ASP A 110 -11.14 0.64 0.61
C ASP A 110 -10.28 1.87 0.93
N GLY A 111 -10.06 2.72 -0.05
CA GLY A 111 -9.17 3.85 0.05
C GLY A 111 -9.90 5.18 -0.03
N GLY A 112 -9.66 6.09 0.92
CA GLY A 112 -10.29 7.40 0.99
C GLY A 112 -9.30 8.56 1.03
N ILE A 113 -9.64 9.64 0.32
CA ILE A 113 -9.06 10.96 0.51
C ILE A 113 -10.21 11.92 0.77
N LEU A 114 -10.15 12.61 1.89
CA LEU A 114 -11.11 13.66 2.28
C LEU A 114 -10.44 15.03 2.31
N ILE A 115 -11.01 15.99 1.61
CA ILE A 115 -10.58 17.39 1.64
C ILE A 115 -11.77 18.25 2.07
N PRO A 116 -11.75 18.84 3.28
CA PRO A 116 -12.82 19.70 3.77
C PRO A 116 -12.93 21.02 3.00
N TYR A 117 -14.01 21.77 3.28
CA TYR A 117 -14.24 23.11 2.72
C TYR A 117 -13.08 24.07 3.05
N ASN A 118 -12.88 25.04 2.17
CA ASN A 118 -11.95 26.16 2.33
C ASN A 118 -10.47 25.76 2.48
N LYS A 119 -10.08 24.59 2.00
CA LYS A 119 -8.67 24.18 1.92
C LYS A 119 -8.04 24.60 0.60
N LYS A 120 -6.74 24.94 0.62
CA LYS A 120 -6.01 25.44 -0.55
C LYS A 120 -4.71 24.70 -0.76
N ALA A 121 -4.30 24.62 -2.03
CA ALA A 121 -3.05 24.03 -2.47
C ALA A 121 -2.85 22.59 -1.97
N ILE A 122 -3.90 21.78 -2.08
CA ILE A 122 -3.87 20.36 -1.70
C ILE A 122 -3.42 19.52 -2.89
N ASP A 123 -2.54 18.53 -2.62
CA ASP A 123 -2.09 17.57 -3.63
C ASP A 123 -2.19 16.14 -3.08
N GLY A 124 -3.23 15.40 -3.51
CA GLY A 124 -3.53 14.04 -3.06
C GLY A 124 -3.50 13.03 -4.20
N ALA A 125 -2.73 11.96 -4.07
CA ALA A 125 -2.72 10.86 -5.02
C ALA A 125 -2.85 9.51 -4.34
N GLN A 126 -3.72 8.65 -4.91
CA GLN A 126 -3.94 7.30 -4.43
C GLN A 126 -3.90 6.33 -5.60
N GLN A 127 -3.07 5.30 -5.49
CA GLN A 127 -3.00 4.22 -6.48
C GLN A 127 -3.13 2.87 -5.79
N HIS A 128 -3.98 2.02 -6.36
CA HIS A 128 -4.08 0.62 -6.00
C HIS A 128 -3.83 -0.24 -7.25
N ARG A 129 -2.95 -1.22 -7.13
CA ARG A 129 -2.68 -2.17 -8.21
C ARG A 129 -2.64 -3.59 -7.64
N ALA A 130 -3.29 -4.54 -8.31
CA ALA A 130 -3.26 -5.94 -7.86
C ALA A 130 -3.08 -6.92 -9.00
N LEU A 131 -2.33 -7.99 -8.71
CA LEU A 131 -2.20 -9.15 -9.57
C LEU A 131 -3.04 -10.30 -9.05
N LEU A 132 -3.90 -10.85 -9.92
CA LEU A 132 -4.56 -12.14 -9.71
C LEU A 132 -3.65 -13.24 -10.22
N LEU A 133 -3.16 -14.07 -9.32
CA LEU A 133 -2.23 -15.18 -9.63
C LEU A 133 -2.97 -16.48 -9.95
N SER A 134 -4.28 -16.56 -9.69
CA SER A 134 -5.16 -17.68 -9.99
C SER A 134 -6.50 -17.21 -10.57
N LYS A 135 -7.26 -18.11 -11.15
CA LYS A 135 -8.61 -17.82 -11.70
C LYS A 135 -9.68 -17.64 -10.62
N THR A 136 -9.40 -18.09 -9.41
CA THR A 136 -10.32 -18.10 -8.27
C THR A 136 -10.01 -17.01 -7.26
N ALA A 137 -8.87 -16.31 -7.42
CA ALA A 137 -8.54 -15.15 -6.61
C ALA A 137 -9.44 -13.96 -6.96
N GLU A 138 -9.84 -13.21 -5.95
CA GLU A 138 -10.70 -12.05 -6.09
C GLU A 138 -10.09 -10.80 -5.43
N VAL A 139 -10.16 -9.67 -6.11
CA VAL A 139 -9.80 -8.37 -5.54
C VAL A 139 -10.93 -7.39 -5.85
N LYS A 140 -11.41 -6.69 -4.81
CA LYS A 140 -12.35 -5.59 -4.94
C LYS A 140 -11.68 -4.30 -4.50
N ALA A 141 -11.69 -3.28 -5.37
CA ALA A 141 -11.16 -1.97 -5.04
C ALA A 141 -12.28 -0.91 -5.01
N VAL A 142 -12.30 -0.10 -3.96
CA VAL A 142 -13.28 0.96 -3.73
C VAL A 142 -12.52 2.25 -3.39
N PRO A 143 -11.85 2.89 -4.35
CA PRO A 143 -11.23 4.19 -4.12
C PRO A 143 -12.29 5.29 -4.02
N LYS A 144 -12.13 6.22 -3.08
CA LYS A 144 -13.06 7.31 -2.78
C LYS A 144 -12.34 8.65 -2.75
N LEU A 145 -12.93 9.67 -3.37
CA LEU A 145 -12.50 11.05 -3.24
C LEU A 145 -13.71 11.89 -2.75
N GLU A 146 -13.56 12.49 -1.57
CA GLU A 146 -14.54 13.42 -1.00
C GLU A 146 -13.89 14.80 -0.94
N ILE A 147 -14.16 15.62 -1.96
CA ILE A 147 -13.49 16.89 -2.19
C ILE A 147 -14.51 18.01 -2.10
N TYR A 148 -14.32 18.90 -1.14
CA TYR A 148 -15.17 20.07 -0.88
C TYR A 148 -14.42 21.40 -1.04
N ALA A 149 -13.26 21.38 -1.68
CA ALA A 149 -12.41 22.55 -1.93
C ALA A 149 -12.04 22.65 -3.42
N ASP A 150 -11.78 23.88 -3.90
CA ASP A 150 -11.56 24.15 -5.32
C ASP A 150 -10.06 24.11 -5.73
N ASP A 151 -9.18 24.58 -4.85
CA ASP A 151 -7.74 24.67 -5.13
C ASP A 151 -7.03 23.37 -4.75
N VAL A 152 -7.27 22.31 -5.54
CA VAL A 152 -6.76 20.96 -5.26
C VAL A 152 -6.27 20.25 -6.53
N LYS A 153 -5.28 19.39 -6.35
CA LYS A 153 -4.83 18.40 -7.34
C LYS A 153 -5.02 17.03 -6.73
N CYS A 154 -6.08 16.32 -7.11
CA CYS A 154 -6.37 15.01 -6.56
C CYS A 154 -6.64 14.01 -7.65
N ALA A 155 -6.03 12.84 -7.49
CA ALA A 155 -6.23 11.72 -8.38
C ALA A 155 -6.30 10.40 -7.61
N HIS A 156 -7.14 9.50 -8.08
CA HIS A 156 -7.08 8.11 -7.68
C HIS A 156 -7.04 7.19 -8.90
N GLY A 157 -6.50 5.98 -8.71
CA GLY A 157 -6.49 4.96 -9.73
C GLY A 157 -6.51 3.57 -9.12
N SER A 158 -7.21 2.64 -9.76
CA SER A 158 -7.14 1.23 -9.42
C SER A 158 -7.01 0.38 -10.67
N ALA A 159 -6.10 -0.59 -10.64
CA ALA A 159 -5.92 -1.57 -11.69
C ALA A 159 -5.80 -2.97 -11.10
N ILE A 160 -6.60 -3.89 -11.60
CA ILE A 160 -6.55 -5.31 -11.23
C ILE A 160 -6.33 -6.10 -12.51
N GLY A 161 -5.29 -6.91 -12.53
CA GLY A 161 -4.90 -7.66 -13.72
C GLY A 161 -4.25 -8.99 -13.40
N THR A 162 -3.72 -9.64 -14.43
CA THR A 162 -2.95 -10.87 -14.32
C THR A 162 -1.55 -10.64 -14.82
N LEU A 163 -0.64 -11.60 -14.58
CA LEU A 163 0.70 -11.54 -15.16
C LEU A 163 0.64 -11.46 -16.69
N ASN A 164 1.51 -10.63 -17.25
CA ASN A 164 1.59 -10.45 -18.70
C ASN A 164 2.09 -11.75 -19.36
N LYS A 165 1.30 -12.27 -20.31
CA LYS A 165 1.59 -13.52 -20.99
C LYS A 165 2.83 -13.45 -21.87
N ASP A 166 3.08 -12.33 -22.50
CA ASP A 166 4.26 -12.14 -23.35
C ASP A 166 5.55 -12.12 -22.53
N GLN A 167 5.50 -11.50 -21.35
CA GLN A 167 6.61 -11.51 -20.41
C GLN A 167 6.88 -12.91 -19.85
N LEU A 168 5.83 -13.66 -19.50
CA LEU A 168 5.94 -15.07 -19.10
C LEU A 168 6.57 -15.91 -20.21
N PHE A 169 6.05 -15.79 -21.43
CA PHE A 169 6.58 -16.50 -22.59
C PHE A 169 8.06 -16.14 -22.84
N TYR A 170 8.41 -14.86 -22.78
CA TYR A 170 9.79 -14.42 -22.95
C TYR A 170 10.74 -15.07 -21.95
N LEU A 171 10.39 -15.13 -20.66
CA LEU A 171 11.21 -15.79 -19.65
C LEU A 171 11.33 -17.29 -19.91
N GLN A 172 10.26 -17.96 -20.33
CA GLN A 172 10.28 -19.38 -20.70
C GLN A 172 11.19 -19.65 -21.90
N THR A 173 11.22 -18.78 -22.90
CA THR A 173 12.17 -18.91 -24.04
C THR A 173 13.63 -18.78 -23.63
N ARG A 174 13.92 -18.24 -22.44
CA ARG A 174 15.25 -18.14 -21.82
C ARG A 174 15.57 -19.32 -20.90
N GLY A 175 14.73 -20.36 -20.89
CA GLY A 175 14.93 -21.56 -20.09
C GLY A 175 14.45 -21.48 -18.64
N ILE A 176 13.72 -20.41 -18.28
CA ILE A 176 13.12 -20.25 -16.97
C ILE A 176 11.78 -20.99 -16.96
N ASP A 177 11.58 -21.90 -16.00
CA ASP A 177 10.29 -22.62 -15.88
C ASP A 177 9.13 -21.66 -15.53
N GLU A 178 7.90 -22.10 -15.78
CA GLU A 178 6.73 -21.24 -15.58
C GLU A 178 6.57 -20.78 -14.14
N ALA A 179 6.83 -21.64 -13.16
CA ALA A 179 6.67 -21.30 -11.74
C ALA A 179 7.69 -20.24 -11.33
N GLN A 180 8.93 -20.36 -11.76
CA GLN A 180 9.98 -19.39 -11.52
C GLN A 180 9.70 -18.07 -12.26
N ALA A 181 9.26 -18.13 -13.52
CA ALA A 181 8.89 -16.93 -14.29
C ALA A 181 7.76 -16.15 -13.62
N ARG A 182 6.74 -16.84 -13.10
CA ARG A 182 5.66 -16.22 -12.32
C ARG A 182 6.17 -15.54 -11.05
N ARG A 183 7.05 -16.20 -10.30
CA ARG A 183 7.68 -15.59 -9.10
C ARG A 183 8.47 -14.33 -9.45
N ILE A 184 9.30 -14.36 -10.49
CA ILE A 184 10.09 -13.21 -10.94
C ILE A 184 9.20 -12.03 -11.28
N LEU A 185 8.13 -12.24 -12.06
CA LEU A 185 7.24 -11.16 -12.46
C LEU A 185 6.40 -10.62 -11.29
N THR A 186 5.99 -11.49 -10.37
CA THR A 186 5.29 -11.06 -9.15
C THR A 186 6.22 -10.26 -8.25
N ALA A 187 7.47 -10.71 -8.08
CA ALA A 187 8.51 -9.99 -7.35
C ALA A 187 8.75 -8.60 -7.94
N ALA A 188 9.00 -8.52 -9.24
CA ALA A 188 9.22 -7.25 -9.93
C ALA A 188 8.04 -6.28 -9.76
N PHE A 189 6.82 -6.80 -9.75
CA PHE A 189 5.63 -6.00 -9.52
C PHE A 189 5.57 -5.43 -8.09
N LEU A 190 5.84 -6.23 -7.07
CA LEU A 190 5.76 -5.81 -5.66
C LEU A 190 6.98 -5.00 -5.22
N ASN A 191 8.14 -5.21 -5.84
CA ASN A 191 9.39 -4.53 -5.51
C ASN A 191 9.31 -3.00 -5.67
N GLU A 192 8.42 -2.46 -6.51
CA GLU A 192 8.21 -1.01 -6.59
C GLU A 192 7.96 -0.37 -5.22
N VAL A 193 7.31 -1.11 -4.30
CA VAL A 193 7.12 -0.67 -2.91
C VAL A 193 8.30 -1.06 -2.03
N LEU A 194 8.80 -2.30 -2.14
CA LEU A 194 9.88 -2.77 -1.27
C LEU A 194 11.20 -2.02 -1.50
N ASP A 195 11.45 -1.59 -2.74
CA ASP A 195 12.66 -0.82 -3.08
C ASP A 195 12.67 0.59 -2.45
N THR A 196 11.57 1.03 -1.84
CA THR A 196 11.52 2.26 -1.03
C THR A 196 12.04 2.06 0.41
N ILE A 197 12.36 0.84 0.80
CA ILE A 197 12.95 0.52 2.11
C ILE A 197 14.45 0.78 2.05
N ASP A 198 14.91 1.76 2.83
CA ASP A 198 16.32 2.16 2.86
C ASP A 198 17.23 1.20 3.67
N ILE A 199 16.65 0.21 4.36
CA ILE A 199 17.37 -0.79 5.16
C ILE A 199 17.43 -2.09 4.34
N PRO A 200 18.59 -2.45 3.73
CA PRO A 200 18.70 -3.59 2.84
C PRO A 200 18.31 -4.93 3.51
N GLU A 201 18.71 -5.13 4.75
CA GLU A 201 18.43 -6.36 5.51
C GLU A 201 16.91 -6.54 5.71
N LEU A 202 16.21 -5.45 6.05
CA LEU A 202 14.76 -5.45 6.23
C LEU A 202 14.03 -5.70 4.91
N ARG A 203 14.48 -5.05 3.84
CA ARG A 203 13.92 -5.26 2.50
C ARG A 203 14.08 -6.71 2.05
N ASP A 204 15.25 -7.31 2.29
CA ASP A 204 15.54 -8.68 1.94
C ASP A 204 14.72 -9.68 2.77
N GLU A 205 14.57 -9.44 4.06
CA GLU A 205 13.72 -10.22 4.95
C GLU A 205 12.25 -10.15 4.50
N TRP A 206 11.71 -8.97 4.26
CA TRP A 206 10.33 -8.82 3.82
C TRP A 206 10.09 -9.40 2.42
N GLY A 207 11.09 -9.31 1.54
CA GLY A 207 11.05 -9.98 0.23
C GLY A 207 10.93 -11.51 0.37
N ARG A 208 11.61 -12.13 1.35
CA ARG A 208 11.44 -13.57 1.65
C ARG A 208 10.05 -13.87 2.22
N LEU A 209 9.58 -13.09 3.18
CA LEU A 209 8.27 -13.28 3.83
C LEU A 209 7.10 -13.25 2.84
N ILE A 210 7.15 -12.40 1.82
CA ILE A 210 6.10 -12.36 0.77
C ILE A 210 6.33 -13.39 -0.35
N GLY A 211 7.28 -14.32 -0.18
CA GLY A 211 7.55 -15.41 -1.12
C GLY A 211 8.24 -14.98 -2.43
N LEU A 212 8.92 -13.84 -2.43
CA LEU A 212 9.59 -13.30 -3.61
C LEU A 212 11.06 -13.77 -3.73
N LYS A 213 11.67 -14.19 -2.64
CA LYS A 213 13.04 -14.73 -2.61
C LYS A 213 13.02 -16.16 -2.12
N ASN A 214 13.87 -17.01 -2.70
CA ASN A 214 14.06 -18.37 -2.19
C ASN A 214 14.72 -18.30 -0.80
N ASP A 215 14.32 -19.19 0.10
CA ASP A 215 15.14 -19.52 1.25
C ASP A 215 16.38 -20.26 0.68
N ASP A 216 17.55 -19.61 0.65
CA ASP A 216 18.83 -20.21 0.33
C ASP A 216 19.37 -21.00 1.55
#